data_6158448721b732815ad969e909e0792f
#
_entry.id   6158448721b732815ad969e909e0792f
#
_cell.length_a   1.000
_cell.length_b   1.000
_cell.length_c   1.000
_cell.angle_alpha   90.00
_cell.angle_beta   90.00
_cell.angle_gamma   90.00
#
_symmetry.space_group_name_H-M   'P 1'
#
loop_
_entity.id
_entity.type
_entity.pdbx_description
1 polymer ?
#
loop_
_entity_poly.entity_id
_entity_poly.type
_entity_poly.pdbx_seq_one_letter_code
_entity_poly.pdbx_strand_id
1 'polypeptide(L)'
;MTRKTKIIATIGPSCSKPTVLKKMIQKGVNVCRLNFSHLNLEKAKEIISSVKTINQELSVHTAIMADLQGPKIRIKKIHNKTGELNTVMGQKIRIGNSKDCDLSVDYRGFVKDIKKGDSVLIEDGKIILKVLETDKKTYATLKSMSSGVVKERKGINLPDTNIKMKSMTKKDFSDLKFVLSENIEWIAMSFVRKKEDIISLQRRIKKSASTAKVIAKIEKPEAVKNIDEIIECADGIMIARGDLGVELPAHKVPVLQKKIVNKCRFASKPCIIATQMLESMTNNFSATRAEINDVSNSVFDGADALMLSGETSIGIQPLKVVDTMRKTIKDAEKSMEDLEFKKIKGRVSTNRKVADNICKNAVKAANDLKAKAIISATYSGYSALKVSSYRPRAFIYAFTNNHSILNTMSIFWGVVGIYYDRGSTTDQLVQETIEVLQKNKIVKRGDLVINTASMPAKEKGGTNTLKISRV
;
A
#
# COMPACT_ATOMS: atom_id res chain seq x y z
N MET A 1 14.11 -17.08 -1.12
CA MET A 1 13.87 -15.64 -0.85
C MET A 1 14.80 -15.18 0.25
N THR A 2 15.23 -13.92 0.22
CA THR A 2 16.26 -13.43 1.17
C THR A 2 15.79 -12.25 2.02
N ARG A 3 14.53 -11.81 1.90
CA ARG A 3 13.95 -10.71 2.67
C ARG A 3 12.46 -10.93 2.94
N LYS A 4 11.96 -10.34 4.02
CA LYS A 4 10.57 -10.48 4.50
C LYS A 4 9.69 -9.28 4.13
N THR A 5 10.21 -8.05 4.26
CA THR A 5 9.54 -6.82 3.82
C THR A 5 9.40 -6.81 2.29
N LYS A 6 8.23 -6.52 1.78
CA LYS A 6 7.91 -6.61 0.35
C LYS A 6 8.24 -5.32 -0.39
N ILE A 7 8.45 -5.42 -1.70
CA ILE A 7 8.66 -4.26 -2.59
C ILE A 7 7.47 -4.14 -3.52
N ILE A 8 6.88 -2.96 -3.55
CA ILE A 8 5.87 -2.55 -4.52
C ILE A 8 6.55 -1.60 -5.49
N ALA A 9 6.45 -1.85 -6.78
CA ALA A 9 7.00 -0.99 -7.81
C ALA A 9 5.89 -0.44 -8.70
N THR A 10 5.88 0.88 -8.91
CA THR A 10 4.98 1.51 -9.88
C THR A 10 5.49 1.27 -11.28
N ILE A 11 4.62 0.72 -12.13
CA ILE A 11 4.95 0.44 -13.51
C ILE A 11 4.57 1.62 -14.38
N GLY A 12 5.52 2.07 -15.19
CA GLY A 12 5.40 3.21 -16.08
C GLY A 12 6.37 3.13 -17.26
N PRO A 13 6.55 4.21 -18.02
CA PRO A 13 7.32 4.23 -19.25
C PRO A 13 8.72 3.60 -19.14
N SER A 14 9.43 3.83 -18.03
CA SER A 14 10.80 3.31 -17.85
C SER A 14 10.87 1.80 -17.63
N CYS A 15 9.78 1.14 -17.24
CA CYS A 15 9.82 -0.27 -16.85
C CYS A 15 8.67 -1.14 -17.40
N SER A 16 7.78 -0.59 -18.24
CA SER A 16 6.63 -1.34 -18.78
C SER A 16 6.99 -2.37 -19.87
N LYS A 17 8.20 -2.32 -20.44
CA LYS A 17 8.65 -3.35 -21.41
C LYS A 17 8.74 -4.71 -20.71
N PRO A 18 8.17 -5.81 -21.29
CA PRO A 18 8.12 -7.12 -20.65
C PRO A 18 9.49 -7.63 -20.16
N THR A 19 10.56 -7.37 -20.93
CA THR A 19 11.93 -7.77 -20.58
C THR A 19 12.46 -7.06 -19.33
N VAL A 20 12.14 -5.77 -19.15
CA VAL A 20 12.53 -4.99 -17.96
C VAL A 20 11.67 -5.42 -16.77
N LEU A 21 10.36 -5.55 -16.98
CA LEU A 21 9.40 -5.99 -15.96
C LEU A 21 9.78 -7.38 -15.40
N LYS A 22 10.12 -8.34 -16.27
CA LYS A 22 10.62 -9.66 -15.88
C LYS A 22 11.85 -9.56 -14.97
N LYS A 23 12.85 -8.73 -15.35
CA LYS A 23 14.04 -8.48 -14.54
C LYS A 23 13.72 -7.83 -13.19
N MET A 24 12.74 -6.91 -13.12
CA MET A 24 12.30 -6.31 -11.85
C MET A 24 11.69 -7.36 -10.92
N ILE A 25 10.83 -8.25 -11.45
CA ILE A 25 10.22 -9.34 -10.69
C ILE A 25 11.29 -10.31 -10.20
N GLN A 26 12.26 -10.70 -11.05
CA GLN A 26 13.40 -11.53 -10.67
C GLN A 26 14.27 -10.87 -9.58
N LYS A 27 14.41 -9.53 -9.60
CA LYS A 27 15.09 -8.77 -8.54
C LYS A 27 14.28 -8.66 -7.24
N GLY A 28 13.03 -9.11 -7.26
CA GLY A 28 12.21 -9.27 -6.07
C GLY A 28 11.08 -8.25 -5.92
N VAL A 29 10.60 -7.61 -6.96
CA VAL A 29 9.33 -6.90 -6.92
C VAL A 29 8.22 -7.91 -6.63
N ASN A 30 7.41 -7.62 -5.62
CA ASN A 30 6.33 -8.48 -5.16
C ASN A 30 4.95 -8.01 -5.63
N VAL A 31 4.80 -6.70 -5.86
CA VAL A 31 3.55 -6.09 -6.32
C VAL A 31 3.85 -5.06 -7.41
N CYS A 32 3.17 -5.18 -8.53
CA CYS A 32 3.19 -4.20 -9.62
C CYS A 32 2.03 -3.21 -9.42
N ARG A 33 2.33 -1.95 -9.08
CA ARG A 33 1.32 -0.89 -8.93
C ARG A 33 1.06 -0.22 -10.28
N LEU A 34 -0.22 -0.13 -10.64
CA LEU A 34 -0.74 0.58 -11.81
C LEU A 34 -1.43 1.86 -11.34
N ASN A 35 -0.85 3.03 -11.68
CA ASN A 35 -1.39 4.33 -11.28
C ASN A 35 -2.40 4.85 -12.31
N PHE A 36 -3.68 4.67 -12.05
CA PHE A 36 -4.77 5.10 -12.95
C PHE A 36 -4.95 6.61 -13.06
N SER A 37 -4.19 7.42 -12.31
CA SER A 37 -4.15 8.87 -12.56
C SER A 37 -3.51 9.22 -13.90
N HIS A 38 -2.59 8.37 -14.41
CA HIS A 38 -1.77 8.64 -15.60
C HIS A 38 -1.80 7.53 -16.64
N LEU A 39 -2.30 6.35 -16.28
CA LEU A 39 -2.32 5.17 -17.14
C LEU A 39 -3.65 5.08 -17.90
N ASN A 40 -3.60 4.85 -19.21
CA ASN A 40 -4.79 4.49 -19.99
C ASN A 40 -5.10 3.00 -19.89
N LEU A 41 -6.34 2.61 -20.22
CA LEU A 41 -6.84 1.24 -20.04
C LEU A 41 -6.13 0.22 -20.95
N GLU A 42 -5.78 0.62 -22.19
CA GLU A 42 -5.08 -0.25 -23.13
C GLU A 42 -3.71 -0.64 -22.60
N LYS A 43 -2.94 0.36 -22.18
CA LYS A 43 -1.61 0.12 -21.59
C LYS A 43 -1.68 -0.65 -20.27
N ALA A 44 -2.71 -0.40 -19.47
CA ALA A 44 -2.97 -1.17 -18.26
C ALA A 44 -3.16 -2.66 -18.59
N LYS A 45 -3.96 -2.98 -19.61
CA LYS A 45 -4.24 -4.35 -20.07
C LYS A 45 -2.97 -5.06 -20.54
N GLU A 46 -2.11 -4.37 -21.32
CA GLU A 46 -0.81 -4.93 -21.76
C GLU A 46 0.10 -5.28 -20.56
N ILE A 47 0.19 -4.38 -19.58
CA ILE A 47 1.02 -4.61 -18.39
C ILE A 47 0.47 -5.76 -17.56
N ILE A 48 -0.85 -5.82 -17.34
CA ILE A 48 -1.52 -6.90 -16.60
C ILE A 48 -1.24 -8.24 -17.27
N SER A 49 -1.41 -8.35 -18.59
CA SER A 49 -1.10 -9.55 -19.35
C SER A 49 0.37 -9.97 -19.19
N SER A 50 1.29 -9.00 -19.30
CA SER A 50 2.71 -9.25 -19.14
C SER A 50 3.06 -9.79 -17.75
N VAL A 51 2.47 -9.22 -16.66
CA VAL A 51 2.70 -9.72 -15.30
C VAL A 51 2.18 -11.14 -15.14
N LYS A 52 0.99 -11.45 -15.67
CA LYS A 52 0.39 -12.79 -15.62
C LYS A 52 1.28 -13.82 -16.34
N THR A 53 1.77 -13.50 -17.54
CA THR A 53 2.68 -14.36 -18.30
C THR A 53 4.00 -14.58 -17.55
N ILE A 54 4.61 -13.52 -17.02
CA ILE A 54 5.87 -13.60 -16.26
C ILE A 54 5.69 -14.43 -14.98
N ASN A 55 4.57 -14.32 -14.30
CA ASN A 55 4.26 -15.16 -13.13
C ASN A 55 4.26 -16.65 -13.49
N GLN A 56 3.66 -17.02 -14.63
CA GLN A 56 3.66 -18.40 -15.14
C GLN A 56 5.08 -18.87 -15.51
N GLU A 57 5.81 -18.07 -16.28
CA GLU A 57 7.17 -18.42 -16.73
C GLU A 57 8.16 -18.59 -15.57
N LEU A 58 8.06 -17.77 -14.54
CA LEU A 58 8.97 -17.78 -13.40
C LEU A 58 8.44 -18.61 -12.22
N SER A 59 7.23 -19.14 -12.31
CA SER A 59 6.53 -19.83 -11.21
C SER A 59 6.52 -18.99 -9.92
N VAL A 60 6.19 -17.68 -10.03
CA VAL A 60 6.12 -16.73 -8.93
C VAL A 60 4.71 -16.14 -8.81
N HIS A 61 4.44 -15.48 -7.69
CA HIS A 61 3.14 -14.91 -7.36
C HIS A 61 3.26 -13.38 -7.16
N THR A 62 3.53 -12.64 -8.24
CA THR A 62 3.55 -11.16 -8.17
C THR A 62 2.13 -10.64 -8.30
N ALA A 63 1.66 -9.87 -7.31
CA ALA A 63 0.35 -9.25 -7.33
C ALA A 63 0.31 -8.00 -8.21
N ILE A 64 -0.89 -7.62 -8.62
CA ILE A 64 -1.17 -6.34 -9.27
C ILE A 64 -2.02 -5.48 -8.34
N MET A 65 -1.64 -4.21 -8.20
CA MET A 65 -2.36 -3.21 -7.43
C MET A 65 -2.84 -2.09 -8.35
N ALA A 66 -4.15 -1.92 -8.47
CA ALA A 66 -4.75 -0.77 -9.15
C ALA A 66 -4.90 0.40 -8.17
N ASP A 67 -4.22 1.51 -8.42
CA ASP A 67 -4.31 2.72 -7.60
C ASP A 67 -5.22 3.73 -8.30
N LEU A 68 -6.43 3.91 -7.75
CA LEU A 68 -7.45 4.80 -8.29
C LEU A 68 -7.09 6.27 -8.00
N GLN A 69 -7.42 7.14 -8.96
CA GLN A 69 -7.04 8.55 -8.89
C GLN A 69 -7.62 9.28 -7.67
N GLY A 70 -8.91 9.04 -7.39
CA GLY A 70 -9.65 9.77 -6.38
C GLY A 70 -9.93 11.24 -6.74
N PRO A 71 -10.62 11.97 -5.84
CA PRO A 71 -11.10 13.33 -6.09
C PRO A 71 -10.01 14.39 -5.83
N LYS A 72 -8.92 14.42 -6.62
CA LYS A 72 -7.90 15.47 -6.52
C LYS A 72 -8.41 16.78 -7.12
N ILE A 73 -8.47 17.83 -6.30
CA ILE A 73 -8.85 19.18 -6.77
C ILE A 73 -7.70 19.76 -7.60
N ARG A 74 -8.02 20.39 -8.72
CA ARG A 74 -7.02 21.00 -9.61
C ARG A 74 -7.43 22.39 -10.07
N ILE A 75 -6.45 23.20 -10.43
CA ILE A 75 -6.69 24.44 -11.16
C ILE A 75 -7.27 24.09 -12.52
N LYS A 76 -8.45 24.61 -12.81
CA LYS A 76 -9.16 24.36 -14.05
C LYS A 76 -8.70 25.30 -15.15
N LYS A 77 -8.62 26.60 -14.84
CA LYS A 77 -8.24 27.65 -15.80
C LYS A 77 -7.65 28.85 -15.06
N ILE A 78 -6.67 29.47 -15.65
CA ILE A 78 -6.13 30.77 -15.28
C ILE A 78 -6.66 31.81 -16.30
N HIS A 79 -7.30 32.87 -15.80
CA HIS A 79 -8.03 33.82 -16.62
C HIS A 79 -7.11 34.94 -17.14
N ASN A 80 -5.99 34.57 -17.76
CA ASN A 80 -5.09 35.46 -18.48
C ASN A 80 -4.64 34.87 -19.82
N LYS A 81 -3.85 35.59 -20.60
CA LYS A 81 -3.40 35.17 -21.95
C LYS A 81 -2.32 34.08 -21.89
N THR A 82 -1.58 33.97 -20.79
CA THR A 82 -0.41 33.08 -20.69
C THR A 82 -0.74 31.71 -20.10
N GLY A 83 -1.89 31.54 -19.40
CA GLY A 83 -2.22 30.33 -18.66
C GLY A 83 -1.32 30.09 -17.42
N GLU A 84 -0.56 31.09 -17.03
CA GLU A 84 0.30 31.10 -15.85
C GLU A 84 0.05 32.37 -15.02
N LEU A 85 0.01 32.23 -13.69
CA LEU A 85 -0.16 33.33 -12.76
C LEU A 85 1.07 33.44 -11.87
N ASN A 86 1.84 34.53 -12.09
CA ASN A 86 2.91 34.87 -11.17
C ASN A 86 2.32 35.41 -9.87
N THR A 87 2.69 34.80 -8.77
CA THR A 87 2.26 35.21 -7.43
C THR A 87 3.42 35.83 -6.67
N VAL A 88 3.16 36.92 -6.00
CA VAL A 88 4.12 37.59 -5.11
C VAL A 88 3.55 37.56 -3.69
N MET A 89 4.45 37.40 -2.71
CA MET A 89 4.05 37.39 -1.28
C MET A 89 3.24 38.66 -0.95
N GLY A 90 2.09 38.50 -0.32
CA GLY A 90 1.17 39.60 0.03
C GLY A 90 0.12 39.89 -1.03
N GLN A 91 0.29 39.44 -2.28
CA GLN A 91 -0.66 39.65 -3.39
C GLN A 91 -2.03 39.07 -3.07
N LYS A 92 -3.10 39.78 -3.42
CA LYS A 92 -4.47 39.28 -3.39
C LYS A 92 -4.78 38.54 -4.69
N ILE A 93 -5.38 37.38 -4.59
CA ILE A 93 -5.75 36.50 -5.70
C ILE A 93 -7.21 36.15 -5.55
N ARG A 94 -8.03 36.30 -6.58
CA ARG A 94 -9.42 35.90 -6.63
C ARG A 94 -9.55 34.52 -7.26
N ILE A 95 -10.18 33.58 -6.53
CA ILE A 95 -10.46 32.22 -7.00
C ILE A 95 -11.98 32.03 -7.06
N GLY A 96 -12.49 31.61 -8.20
CA GLY A 96 -13.93 31.39 -8.37
C GLY A 96 -14.32 31.01 -9.79
N ASN A 97 -15.62 31.04 -10.07
CA ASN A 97 -16.15 30.64 -11.37
C ASN A 97 -16.50 31.87 -12.29
N SER A 98 -16.33 33.10 -11.80
CA SER A 98 -16.54 34.32 -12.57
C SER A 98 -15.32 34.60 -13.43
N LYS A 99 -15.53 35.30 -14.57
CA LYS A 99 -14.45 35.80 -15.45
C LYS A 99 -13.56 36.85 -14.78
N ASP A 100 -14.07 37.52 -13.74
CA ASP A 100 -13.34 38.51 -12.95
C ASP A 100 -12.42 37.89 -11.90
N CYS A 101 -12.37 36.57 -11.82
CA CYS A 101 -11.42 35.84 -10.97
C CYS A 101 -10.10 35.60 -11.70
N ASP A 102 -8.98 35.58 -10.98
CA ASP A 102 -7.66 35.29 -11.56
C ASP A 102 -7.58 33.85 -12.04
N LEU A 103 -8.21 32.92 -11.29
CA LEU A 103 -8.26 31.50 -11.64
C LEU A 103 -9.55 30.82 -11.17
N SER A 104 -9.86 29.70 -11.82
CA SER A 104 -10.94 28.79 -11.43
C SER A 104 -10.42 27.40 -11.12
N VAL A 105 -11.19 26.63 -10.32
CA VAL A 105 -10.89 25.25 -9.90
C VAL A 105 -11.96 24.29 -10.39
N ASP A 106 -11.62 23.02 -10.51
CA ASP A 106 -12.54 21.96 -10.97
C ASP A 106 -13.52 21.48 -9.90
N TYR A 107 -13.33 21.89 -8.64
CA TYR A 107 -14.25 21.60 -7.53
C TYR A 107 -15.32 22.70 -7.40
N ARG A 108 -16.55 22.39 -7.78
CA ARG A 108 -17.70 23.32 -7.71
C ARG A 108 -18.03 23.84 -6.30
N GLY A 109 -17.72 23.05 -5.28
CA GLY A 109 -17.94 23.41 -3.86
C GLY A 109 -16.84 24.25 -3.25
N PHE A 110 -15.77 24.57 -3.97
CA PHE A 110 -14.59 25.24 -3.45
C PHE A 110 -14.93 26.50 -2.63
N VAL A 111 -15.58 27.46 -3.26
CA VAL A 111 -15.92 28.76 -2.63
C VAL A 111 -16.86 28.58 -1.44
N LYS A 112 -17.77 27.60 -1.51
CA LYS A 112 -18.75 27.30 -0.45
C LYS A 112 -18.11 26.68 0.80
N ASP A 113 -17.15 25.76 0.59
CA ASP A 113 -16.60 24.93 1.66
C ASP A 113 -15.46 25.64 2.42
N ILE A 114 -14.61 26.44 1.73
CA ILE A 114 -13.51 27.17 2.37
C ILE A 114 -14.03 28.27 3.30
N LYS A 115 -13.23 28.63 4.31
CA LYS A 115 -13.56 29.67 5.31
C LYS A 115 -12.42 30.67 5.43
N LYS A 116 -12.72 31.88 5.95
CA LYS A 116 -11.69 32.85 6.31
C LYS A 116 -10.66 32.19 7.24
N GLY A 117 -9.39 32.35 6.89
CA GLY A 117 -8.29 31.78 7.62
C GLY A 117 -7.85 30.37 7.16
N ASP A 118 -8.60 29.70 6.28
CA ASP A 118 -8.16 28.42 5.72
C ASP A 118 -6.94 28.59 4.79
N SER A 119 -6.10 27.58 4.75
CA SER A 119 -4.95 27.51 3.84
C SER A 119 -5.35 26.80 2.54
N VAL A 120 -4.87 27.33 1.43
CA VAL A 120 -5.00 26.73 0.10
C VAL A 120 -3.59 26.50 -0.44
N LEU A 121 -3.21 25.23 -0.60
CA LEU A 121 -1.88 24.82 -1.02
C LEU A 121 -1.93 24.39 -2.48
N ILE A 122 -1.04 24.94 -3.31
CA ILE A 122 -0.97 24.64 -4.75
C ILE A 122 0.35 23.94 -5.03
N GLU A 123 0.34 22.91 -5.91
CA GLU A 123 1.52 22.14 -6.32
C GLU A 123 2.28 21.59 -5.10
N ASP A 124 1.55 20.81 -4.28
CA ASP A 124 2.05 20.13 -3.09
C ASP A 124 2.71 21.09 -2.07
N GLY A 125 2.14 22.32 -1.96
CA GLY A 125 2.56 23.31 -0.97
C GLY A 125 3.68 24.25 -1.43
N LYS A 126 4.11 24.22 -2.69
CA LYS A 126 5.06 25.19 -3.23
C LYS A 126 4.50 26.61 -3.20
N ILE A 127 3.20 26.75 -3.45
CA ILE A 127 2.47 28.02 -3.34
C ILE A 127 1.46 27.89 -2.21
N ILE A 128 1.52 28.83 -1.29
CA ILE A 128 0.65 28.88 -0.10
C ILE A 128 -0.21 30.13 -0.20
N LEU A 129 -1.53 29.94 -0.19
CA LEU A 129 -2.51 31.01 -0.14
C LEU A 129 -3.32 30.93 1.15
N LYS A 130 -3.72 32.08 1.70
CA LYS A 130 -4.58 32.18 2.89
C LYS A 130 -5.89 32.86 2.52
N VAL A 131 -7.02 32.27 2.86
CA VAL A 131 -8.34 32.83 2.60
C VAL A 131 -8.55 34.08 3.45
N LEU A 132 -8.76 35.23 2.81
CA LEU A 132 -9.12 36.47 3.48
C LEU A 132 -10.63 36.59 3.68
N GLU A 133 -11.37 36.32 2.59
CA GLU A 133 -12.83 36.41 2.57
C GLU A 133 -13.43 35.49 1.50
N THR A 134 -14.69 35.19 1.61
CA THR A 134 -15.47 34.43 0.62
C THR A 134 -16.93 34.85 0.70
N ASP A 135 -17.56 35.05 -0.48
CA ASP A 135 -19.00 35.31 -0.58
C ASP A 135 -19.85 34.03 -0.46
N LYS A 136 -19.19 32.84 -0.36
CA LYS A 136 -19.82 31.52 -0.31
C LYS A 136 -20.60 31.12 -1.56
N LYS A 137 -20.57 31.93 -2.62
CA LYS A 137 -21.35 31.72 -3.84
C LYS A 137 -20.49 31.71 -5.10
N THR A 138 -19.76 32.78 -5.35
CA THR A 138 -19.12 33.02 -6.65
C THR A 138 -17.59 33.06 -6.60
N TYR A 139 -17.02 33.72 -5.58
CA TYR A 139 -15.57 33.86 -5.44
C TYR A 139 -15.09 33.87 -3.99
N ALA A 140 -13.81 33.70 -3.84
CA ALA A 140 -13.05 33.96 -2.63
C ALA A 140 -11.81 34.78 -2.94
N THR A 141 -11.44 35.69 -2.04
CA THR A 141 -10.21 36.46 -2.08
C THR A 141 -9.19 35.84 -1.14
N LEU A 142 -8.03 35.50 -1.68
CA LEU A 142 -6.93 34.86 -0.94
C LEU A 142 -5.70 35.77 -0.99
N LYS A 143 -4.87 35.71 0.05
CA LYS A 143 -3.55 36.36 0.12
C LYS A 143 -2.47 35.35 -0.15
N SER A 144 -1.55 35.64 -1.06
CA SER A 144 -0.37 34.81 -1.25
C SER A 144 0.60 34.95 -0.09
N MET A 145 1.00 33.82 0.46
CA MET A 145 1.98 33.73 1.55
C MET A 145 3.36 33.30 1.06
N SER A 146 3.49 33.02 -0.25
CA SER A 146 4.74 32.67 -0.93
C SER A 146 4.77 33.26 -2.32
N SER A 147 5.97 33.41 -2.90
CA SER A 147 6.13 33.82 -4.31
C SER A 147 6.35 32.59 -5.20
N GLY A 148 5.86 32.63 -6.45
CA GLY A 148 6.06 31.56 -7.42
C GLY A 148 5.11 31.65 -8.60
N VAL A 149 5.14 30.64 -9.46
CA VAL A 149 4.31 30.56 -10.69
C VAL A 149 3.25 29.50 -10.53
N VAL A 150 2.00 29.90 -10.56
CA VAL A 150 0.83 28.98 -10.58
C VAL A 150 0.53 28.63 -12.04
N LYS A 151 0.32 27.33 -12.33
CA LYS A 151 -0.02 26.82 -13.67
C LYS A 151 -1.33 26.05 -13.66
N GLU A 152 -1.97 25.97 -14.83
CA GLU A 152 -3.17 25.15 -15.00
C GLU A 152 -2.91 23.66 -14.70
N ARG A 153 -3.96 22.96 -14.31
CA ARG A 153 -3.95 21.52 -13.96
C ARG A 153 -3.14 21.12 -12.72
N LYS A 154 -2.51 22.10 -12.03
CA LYS A 154 -1.81 21.82 -10.77
C LYS A 154 -2.79 21.44 -9.66
N GLY A 155 -2.36 20.52 -8.80
CA GLY A 155 -3.14 20.07 -7.66
C GLY A 155 -3.34 21.15 -6.61
N ILE A 156 -4.49 21.12 -5.96
CA ILE A 156 -4.86 21.97 -4.82
C ILE A 156 -5.14 21.09 -3.62
N ASN A 157 -4.54 21.42 -2.49
CA ASN A 157 -4.79 20.80 -1.19
C ASN A 157 -5.45 21.82 -0.26
N LEU A 158 -6.40 21.34 0.54
CA LEU A 158 -7.20 22.14 1.47
C LEU A 158 -7.13 21.50 2.86
N PRO A 159 -6.02 21.69 3.60
CA PRO A 159 -5.77 21.00 4.87
C PRO A 159 -6.75 21.38 5.98
N ASP A 160 -7.25 22.61 5.96
CA ASP A 160 -8.12 23.16 7.00
C ASP A 160 -9.62 23.03 6.65
N THR A 161 -9.96 22.55 5.42
CA THR A 161 -11.32 22.57 4.89
C THR A 161 -11.92 21.17 4.84
N ASN A 162 -13.12 21.01 5.45
CA ASN A 162 -13.89 19.78 5.31
C ASN A 162 -14.60 19.71 3.95
N ILE A 163 -14.02 18.97 3.02
CA ILE A 163 -14.48 18.88 1.62
C ILE A 163 -15.65 17.90 1.52
N LYS A 164 -16.77 18.37 0.90
CA LYS A 164 -17.98 17.54 0.67
C LYS A 164 -17.97 16.76 -0.66
N MET A 165 -16.80 16.45 -1.20
CA MET A 165 -16.70 15.63 -2.41
C MET A 165 -16.95 14.15 -2.13
N LYS A 166 -17.51 13.44 -3.13
CA LYS A 166 -17.57 11.98 -3.08
C LYS A 166 -16.15 11.41 -3.14
N SER A 167 -15.93 10.31 -2.46
CA SER A 167 -14.62 9.63 -2.39
C SER A 167 -14.16 9.01 -3.72
N MET A 168 -15.08 8.83 -4.68
CA MET A 168 -14.79 8.32 -6.03
C MET A 168 -15.36 9.26 -7.10
N THR A 169 -14.58 9.52 -8.13
CA THR A 169 -14.95 10.31 -9.31
C THR A 169 -15.64 9.45 -10.38
N LYS A 170 -16.19 10.09 -11.43
CA LYS A 170 -16.73 9.36 -12.60
C LYS A 170 -15.64 8.53 -13.29
N LYS A 171 -14.41 9.05 -13.35
CA LYS A 171 -13.25 8.33 -13.88
C LYS A 171 -12.94 7.08 -13.04
N ASP A 172 -12.92 7.21 -11.72
CA ASP A 172 -12.67 6.06 -10.83
C ASP A 172 -13.71 4.95 -11.03
N PHE A 173 -14.97 5.29 -11.31
CA PHE A 173 -15.99 4.27 -11.62
C PHE A 173 -15.73 3.55 -12.94
N SER A 174 -15.25 4.27 -13.96
CA SER A 174 -14.86 3.68 -15.25
C SER A 174 -13.65 2.76 -15.08
N ASP A 175 -12.61 3.28 -14.41
CA ASP A 175 -11.39 2.53 -14.13
C ASP A 175 -11.68 1.27 -13.28
N LEU A 176 -12.53 1.41 -12.26
CA LEU A 176 -12.95 0.30 -11.41
C LEU A 176 -13.65 -0.82 -12.20
N LYS A 177 -14.53 -0.46 -13.15
CA LYS A 177 -15.19 -1.46 -14.01
C LYS A 177 -14.16 -2.30 -14.76
N PHE A 178 -13.15 -1.66 -15.35
CA PHE A 178 -12.04 -2.33 -16.01
C PHE A 178 -11.21 -3.18 -15.04
N VAL A 179 -10.82 -2.61 -13.92
CA VAL A 179 -10.01 -3.31 -12.88
C VAL A 179 -10.69 -4.59 -12.42
N LEU A 180 -12.00 -4.55 -12.21
CA LEU A 180 -12.78 -5.71 -11.77
C LEU A 180 -12.91 -6.80 -12.84
N SER A 181 -12.91 -6.45 -14.14
CA SER A 181 -12.90 -7.43 -15.22
C SER A 181 -11.54 -8.11 -15.43
N GLU A 182 -10.46 -7.52 -14.95
CA GLU A 182 -9.09 -8.06 -15.09
C GLU A 182 -8.64 -8.96 -13.94
N ASN A 183 -9.47 -9.19 -12.92
CA ASN A 183 -9.17 -10.02 -11.75
C ASN A 183 -7.87 -9.58 -11.03
N ILE A 184 -7.76 -8.29 -10.74
CA ILE A 184 -6.64 -7.70 -10.01
C ILE A 184 -6.78 -7.96 -8.51
N GLU A 185 -5.68 -8.21 -7.81
CA GLU A 185 -5.68 -8.61 -6.40
C GLU A 185 -5.97 -7.44 -5.45
N TRP A 186 -5.43 -6.25 -5.74
CA TRP A 186 -5.50 -5.11 -4.82
C TRP A 186 -6.00 -3.84 -5.52
N ILE A 187 -6.91 -3.13 -4.85
CA ILE A 187 -7.40 -1.83 -5.27
C ILE A 187 -7.07 -0.82 -4.18
N ALA A 188 -6.18 0.13 -4.48
CA ALA A 188 -5.86 1.23 -3.58
C ALA A 188 -6.80 2.41 -3.82
N MET A 189 -7.48 2.83 -2.76
CA MET A 189 -8.45 3.92 -2.79
C MET A 189 -7.80 5.20 -2.27
N SER A 190 -7.68 6.22 -3.12
CA SER A 190 -7.12 7.52 -2.77
C SER A 190 -8.12 8.38 -1.97
N PHE A 191 -7.59 9.28 -1.17
CA PHE A 191 -8.34 10.28 -0.39
C PHE A 191 -9.45 9.69 0.50
N VAL A 192 -9.18 8.53 1.11
CA VAL A 192 -10.07 7.96 2.13
C VAL A 192 -10.14 8.90 3.32
N ARG A 193 -11.35 9.13 3.87
CA ARG A 193 -11.60 9.99 5.03
C ARG A 193 -12.27 9.24 6.17
N LYS A 194 -13.11 8.26 5.84
CA LYS A 194 -13.93 7.50 6.77
C LYS A 194 -14.23 6.10 6.28
N LYS A 195 -14.69 5.22 7.15
CA LYS A 195 -15.01 3.81 6.84
C LYS A 195 -16.04 3.63 5.71
N GLU A 196 -17.01 4.57 5.60
CA GLU A 196 -18.06 4.49 4.59
C GLU A 196 -17.50 4.57 3.18
N ASP A 197 -16.37 5.27 2.98
CA ASP A 197 -15.67 5.32 1.69
C ASP A 197 -15.24 3.92 1.26
N ILE A 198 -14.62 3.18 2.18
CA ILE A 198 -14.15 1.81 1.97
C ILE A 198 -15.31 0.85 1.76
N ILE A 199 -16.33 0.90 2.62
CA ILE A 199 -17.51 0.04 2.54
C ILE A 199 -18.23 0.23 1.19
N SER A 200 -18.29 1.47 0.69
CA SER A 200 -18.87 1.76 -0.62
C SER A 200 -18.13 1.04 -1.77
N LEU A 201 -16.80 1.04 -1.73
CA LEU A 201 -15.97 0.33 -2.72
C LEU A 201 -16.12 -1.19 -2.58
N GLN A 202 -16.05 -1.72 -1.36
CA GLN A 202 -16.19 -3.16 -1.08
C GLN A 202 -17.55 -3.72 -1.55
N ARG A 203 -18.64 -2.95 -1.38
CA ARG A 203 -19.97 -3.34 -1.91
C ARG A 203 -19.97 -3.49 -3.43
N ARG A 204 -19.23 -2.65 -4.15
CA ARG A 204 -19.11 -2.73 -5.62
C ARG A 204 -18.27 -3.94 -6.06
N ILE A 205 -17.15 -4.19 -5.37
CA ILE A 205 -16.31 -5.36 -5.59
C ILE A 205 -17.16 -6.63 -5.39
N LYS A 206 -17.92 -6.71 -4.30
CA LYS A 206 -18.79 -7.85 -4.01
C LYS A 206 -19.87 -8.05 -5.09
N LYS A 207 -20.46 -6.96 -5.60
CA LYS A 207 -21.48 -7.03 -6.67
C LYS A 207 -20.93 -7.58 -7.99
N SER A 208 -19.62 -7.42 -8.26
CA SER A 208 -18.96 -7.95 -9.45
C SER A 208 -18.40 -9.37 -9.27
N ALA A 209 -18.69 -10.03 -8.15
CA ALA A 209 -18.12 -11.33 -7.76
C ALA A 209 -16.57 -11.38 -7.76
N SER A 210 -15.91 -10.22 -7.68
CA SER A 210 -14.45 -10.12 -7.60
C SER A 210 -13.96 -10.43 -6.18
N THR A 211 -12.76 -10.97 -6.07
CA THR A 211 -12.06 -11.25 -4.81
C THR A 211 -11.07 -10.15 -4.43
N ALA A 212 -11.00 -9.08 -5.20
CA ALA A 212 -10.08 -7.95 -4.97
C ALA A 212 -10.18 -7.39 -3.56
N LYS A 213 -9.05 -7.03 -3.00
CA LYS A 213 -8.90 -6.46 -1.65
C LYS A 213 -8.70 -4.96 -1.71
N VAL A 214 -9.18 -4.25 -0.69
CA VAL A 214 -9.12 -2.78 -0.64
C VAL A 214 -8.00 -2.31 0.26
N ILE A 215 -7.10 -1.48 -0.29
CA ILE A 215 -6.11 -0.72 0.46
C ILE A 215 -6.62 0.71 0.62
N ALA A 216 -6.75 1.16 1.86
CA ALA A 216 -7.08 2.54 2.17
C ALA A 216 -5.80 3.40 2.19
N LYS A 217 -5.75 4.45 1.37
CA LYS A 217 -4.64 5.40 1.36
C LYS A 217 -4.90 6.51 2.38
N ILE A 218 -3.97 6.65 3.32
CA ILE A 218 -4.02 7.67 4.38
C ILE A 218 -3.26 8.89 3.88
N GLU A 219 -4.02 9.87 3.41
CA GLU A 219 -3.56 11.09 2.74
C GLU A 219 -4.15 12.36 3.38
N LYS A 220 -5.16 12.21 4.25
CA LYS A 220 -5.94 13.32 4.80
C LYS A 220 -5.95 13.31 6.33
N PRO A 221 -6.04 14.51 6.98
CA PRO A 221 -6.15 14.62 8.44
C PRO A 221 -7.36 13.87 9.00
N GLU A 222 -8.48 13.86 8.27
CA GLU A 222 -9.69 13.13 8.67
C GLU A 222 -9.45 11.62 8.73
N ALA A 223 -8.66 11.07 7.78
CA ALA A 223 -8.30 9.66 7.82
C ALA A 223 -7.46 9.31 9.05
N VAL A 224 -6.58 10.23 9.48
CA VAL A 224 -5.78 10.04 10.70
C VAL A 224 -6.66 10.05 11.94
N LYS A 225 -7.68 10.91 12.01
CA LYS A 225 -8.66 10.92 13.11
C LYS A 225 -9.48 9.63 13.18
N ASN A 226 -9.89 9.11 12.02
CA ASN A 226 -10.75 7.94 11.88
C ASN A 226 -9.95 6.64 11.65
N ILE A 227 -8.66 6.64 11.97
CA ILE A 227 -7.73 5.57 11.55
C ILE A 227 -8.14 4.19 12.06
N ASP A 228 -8.69 4.09 13.27
CA ASP A 228 -9.06 2.80 13.87
C ASP A 228 -10.23 2.15 13.11
N GLU A 229 -11.27 2.93 12.77
CA GLU A 229 -12.41 2.45 11.99
C GLU A 229 -12.01 2.12 10.54
N ILE A 230 -11.07 2.88 9.97
CA ILE A 230 -10.52 2.63 8.63
C ILE A 230 -9.74 1.32 8.61
N ILE A 231 -8.86 1.08 9.58
CA ILE A 231 -8.09 -0.16 9.71
C ILE A 231 -9.01 -1.37 9.90
N GLU A 232 -10.08 -1.22 10.67
CA GLU A 232 -11.04 -2.31 10.90
C GLU A 232 -11.71 -2.74 9.57
N CYS A 233 -12.14 -1.78 8.76
CA CYS A 233 -12.89 -2.03 7.52
C CYS A 233 -11.99 -2.39 6.32
N ALA A 234 -10.81 -1.77 6.17
CA ALA A 234 -9.91 -2.01 5.04
C ALA A 234 -9.24 -3.39 5.10
N ASP A 235 -8.82 -3.91 3.95
CA ASP A 235 -8.00 -5.12 3.87
C ASP A 235 -6.51 -4.82 4.03
N GLY A 236 -6.08 -3.58 3.81
CA GLY A 236 -4.73 -3.07 4.02
C GLY A 236 -4.70 -1.55 4.07
N ILE A 237 -3.59 -1.00 4.53
CA ILE A 237 -3.38 0.46 4.68
C ILE A 237 -2.14 0.88 3.89
N MET A 238 -2.22 2.03 3.23
CA MET A 238 -1.06 2.70 2.62
C MET A 238 -0.89 4.08 3.23
N ILE A 239 0.26 4.34 3.81
CA ILE A 239 0.65 5.66 4.31
C ILE A 239 1.30 6.40 3.15
N ALA A 240 0.56 7.30 2.50
CA ALA A 240 1.03 8.09 1.37
C ALA A 240 1.65 9.40 1.90
N ARG A 241 2.93 9.33 2.29
CA ARG A 241 3.62 10.38 3.04
C ARG A 241 3.70 11.70 2.28
N GLY A 242 3.82 11.65 0.95
CA GLY A 242 3.84 12.84 0.10
C GLY A 242 2.58 13.68 0.26
N ASP A 243 1.41 13.09 -0.03
CA ASP A 243 0.13 13.80 0.11
C ASP A 243 -0.18 14.12 1.58
N LEU A 244 0.09 13.21 2.52
CA LEU A 244 -0.14 13.43 3.94
C LEU A 244 0.73 14.56 4.52
N GLY A 245 1.98 14.71 4.05
CA GLY A 245 2.91 15.76 4.49
C GLY A 245 2.58 17.14 3.92
N VAL A 246 1.74 17.21 2.89
CA VAL A 246 1.16 18.47 2.40
C VAL A 246 -0.06 18.87 3.24
N GLU A 247 -0.84 17.88 3.68
CA GLU A 247 -2.07 18.08 4.45
C GLU A 247 -1.84 18.23 5.97
N LEU A 248 -0.69 17.81 6.46
CA LEU A 248 -0.28 17.92 7.86
C LEU A 248 1.14 18.49 7.96
N PRO A 249 1.49 19.14 9.09
CA PRO A 249 2.86 19.56 9.33
C PRO A 249 3.85 18.39 9.15
N ALA A 250 4.83 18.55 8.27
CA ALA A 250 5.75 17.49 7.85
C ALA A 250 6.44 16.77 9.03
N HIS A 251 6.79 17.52 10.10
CA HIS A 251 7.43 16.95 11.31
C HIS A 251 6.52 15.96 12.08
N LYS A 252 5.20 15.94 11.85
CA LYS A 252 4.27 15.00 12.47
C LYS A 252 4.18 13.66 11.74
N VAL A 253 4.53 13.62 10.44
CA VAL A 253 4.36 12.44 9.59
C VAL A 253 5.15 11.23 10.10
N PRO A 254 6.43 11.33 10.51
CA PRO A 254 7.18 10.15 11.00
C PRO A 254 6.56 9.52 12.25
N VAL A 255 6.07 10.34 13.18
CA VAL A 255 5.41 9.84 14.41
C VAL A 255 4.08 9.16 14.08
N LEU A 256 3.30 9.73 13.15
CA LEU A 256 2.06 9.14 12.67
C LEU A 256 2.32 7.83 11.94
N GLN A 257 3.34 7.74 11.09
CA GLN A 257 3.76 6.53 10.42
C GLN A 257 3.96 5.38 11.44
N LYS A 258 4.80 5.60 12.45
CA LYS A 258 5.04 4.60 13.50
C LYS A 258 3.76 4.16 14.22
N LYS A 259 2.88 5.10 14.56
CA LYS A 259 1.60 4.81 15.21
C LYS A 259 0.69 3.97 14.31
N ILE A 260 0.56 4.34 13.03
CA ILE A 260 -0.32 3.65 12.07
C ILE A 260 0.21 2.25 11.78
N VAL A 261 1.52 2.08 11.52
CA VAL A 261 2.15 0.76 11.31
C VAL A 261 1.87 -0.17 12.50
N ASN A 262 2.05 0.32 13.73
CA ASN A 262 1.76 -0.47 14.93
C ASN A 262 0.28 -0.87 15.01
N LYS A 263 -0.65 0.06 14.77
CA LYS A 263 -2.10 -0.24 14.75
C LYS A 263 -2.45 -1.29 13.70
N CYS A 264 -1.88 -1.20 12.49
CA CYS A 264 -2.08 -2.18 11.42
C CYS A 264 -1.58 -3.57 11.81
N ARG A 265 -0.39 -3.66 12.40
CA ARG A 265 0.16 -4.92 12.92
C ARG A 265 -0.76 -5.54 13.97
N PHE A 266 -1.28 -4.75 14.93
CA PHE A 266 -2.26 -5.21 15.92
C PHE A 266 -3.52 -5.77 15.27
N ALA A 267 -4.05 -5.08 14.27
CA ALA A 267 -5.23 -5.49 13.53
C ALA A 267 -4.96 -6.62 12.53
N SER A 268 -3.70 -7.06 12.37
CA SER A 268 -3.27 -8.00 11.33
C SER A 268 -3.71 -7.54 9.94
N LYS A 269 -3.41 -6.29 9.61
CA LYS A 269 -3.62 -5.67 8.30
C LYS A 269 -2.28 -5.29 7.71
N PRO A 270 -1.98 -5.63 6.45
CA PRO A 270 -0.73 -5.21 5.83
C PRO A 270 -0.66 -3.69 5.74
N CYS A 271 0.51 -3.13 6.07
CA CYS A 271 0.79 -1.70 6.03
C CYS A 271 1.90 -1.40 5.04
N ILE A 272 1.63 -0.51 4.10
CA ILE A 272 2.54 -0.04 3.07
C ILE A 272 3.02 1.36 3.44
N ILE A 273 4.34 1.59 3.38
CA ILE A 273 4.91 2.93 3.42
C ILE A 273 5.22 3.35 1.98
N ALA A 274 4.67 4.49 1.58
CA ALA A 274 4.67 4.94 0.20
C ALA A 274 5.16 6.37 0.06
N THR A 275 5.70 6.67 -1.11
CA THR A 275 6.23 7.96 -1.58
C THR A 275 7.53 8.39 -0.90
N GLN A 276 8.37 9.12 -1.64
CA GLN A 276 9.64 9.68 -1.17
C GLN A 276 10.57 8.67 -0.51
N MET A 277 10.67 7.44 -1.05
CA MET A 277 11.52 6.39 -0.50
C MET A 277 12.97 6.51 -1.00
N LEU A 278 13.16 6.51 -2.33
CA LEU A 278 14.44 6.71 -3.03
C LEU A 278 14.25 7.75 -4.14
N GLU A 279 13.51 8.82 -3.86
CA GLU A 279 13.02 9.81 -4.82
C GLU A 279 14.14 10.42 -5.69
N SER A 280 15.30 10.67 -5.08
CA SER A 280 16.47 11.21 -5.80
C SER A 280 16.93 10.29 -6.93
N MET A 281 16.69 8.98 -6.84
CA MET A 281 17.03 8.01 -7.88
C MET A 281 16.11 8.07 -9.11
N THR A 282 15.11 8.95 -9.12
CA THR A 282 14.37 9.28 -10.34
C THR A 282 15.30 9.92 -11.37
N ASN A 283 16.20 10.82 -10.94
CA ASN A 283 17.11 11.57 -11.80
C ASN A 283 18.59 11.27 -11.54
N ASN A 284 18.94 10.57 -10.46
CA ASN A 284 20.30 10.27 -10.07
C ASN A 284 20.60 8.76 -10.03
N PHE A 285 21.86 8.42 -10.17
CA PHE A 285 22.34 7.03 -10.13
C PHE A 285 22.27 6.40 -8.73
N SER A 286 22.32 7.19 -7.67
CA SER A 286 22.39 6.72 -6.29
C SER A 286 21.44 7.50 -5.41
N ALA A 287 20.86 6.83 -4.42
CA ALA A 287 20.07 7.42 -3.38
C ALA A 287 20.92 8.26 -2.44
N THR A 288 20.32 9.25 -1.80
CA THR A 288 20.93 9.97 -0.70
C THR A 288 21.04 9.07 0.55
N ARG A 289 21.94 9.43 1.48
CA ARG A 289 22.06 8.72 2.77
C ARG A 289 20.78 8.84 3.60
N ALA A 290 20.07 9.96 3.52
CA ALA A 290 18.80 10.19 4.21
C ALA A 290 17.71 9.21 3.69
N GLU A 291 17.63 8.99 2.39
CA GLU A 291 16.67 8.04 1.79
C GLU A 291 17.00 6.60 2.18
N ILE A 292 18.27 6.19 2.17
CA ILE A 292 18.68 4.86 2.63
C ILE A 292 18.29 4.66 4.11
N ASN A 293 18.52 5.68 4.95
CA ASN A 293 18.12 5.66 6.35
C ASN A 293 16.59 5.57 6.50
N ASP A 294 15.82 6.29 5.69
CA ASP A 294 14.37 6.25 5.71
C ASP A 294 13.81 4.86 5.32
N VAL A 295 14.37 4.22 4.29
CA VAL A 295 14.06 2.82 3.94
C VAL A 295 14.32 1.90 5.12
N SER A 296 15.50 2.00 5.76
CA SER A 296 15.85 1.16 6.92
C SER A 296 14.91 1.41 8.10
N ASN A 297 14.61 2.66 8.43
CA ASN A 297 13.67 3.00 9.50
C ASN A 297 12.25 2.49 9.22
N SER A 298 11.80 2.53 7.97
CA SER A 298 10.51 1.97 7.57
C SER A 298 10.43 0.46 7.79
N VAL A 299 11.53 -0.27 7.60
CA VAL A 299 11.67 -1.69 7.95
C VAL A 299 11.62 -1.88 9.46
N PHE A 300 12.38 -1.10 10.24
CA PHE A 300 12.38 -1.15 11.71
C PHE A 300 11.04 -0.78 12.33
N ASP A 301 10.27 0.11 11.71
CA ASP A 301 8.90 0.40 12.12
C ASP A 301 7.97 -0.82 11.96
N GLY A 302 8.37 -1.79 11.14
CA GLY A 302 7.64 -3.04 10.90
C GLY A 302 6.64 -2.95 9.76
N ALA A 303 6.90 -2.16 8.73
CA ALA A 303 6.10 -2.13 7.51
C ALA A 303 6.05 -3.50 6.82
N ASP A 304 4.93 -3.84 6.21
CA ASP A 304 4.80 -5.05 5.39
C ASP A 304 5.43 -4.87 4.01
N ALA A 305 5.29 -3.69 3.43
CA ALA A 305 5.82 -3.38 2.13
C ALA A 305 6.28 -1.91 2.03
N LEU A 306 7.26 -1.67 1.17
CA LEU A 306 7.72 -0.35 0.79
C LEU A 306 7.44 -0.13 -0.69
N MET A 307 6.98 1.07 -1.06
CA MET A 307 6.55 1.37 -2.41
C MET A 307 7.48 2.36 -3.10
N LEU A 308 7.89 2.01 -4.31
CA LEU A 308 8.58 2.86 -5.28
C LEU A 308 7.56 3.47 -6.24
N SER A 309 7.62 4.76 -6.47
CA SER A 309 6.70 5.55 -7.29
C SER A 309 7.37 6.03 -8.59
N GLY A 310 7.80 7.28 -8.64
CA GLY A 310 8.53 7.90 -9.75
C GLY A 310 9.82 7.17 -10.08
N GLU A 311 10.51 6.70 -9.05
CA GLU A 311 11.81 6.04 -9.11
C GLU A 311 11.84 4.84 -10.07
N THR A 312 10.72 4.12 -10.18
CA THR A 312 10.59 2.99 -11.11
C THR A 312 9.76 3.30 -12.33
N SER A 313 8.76 4.20 -12.24
CA SER A 313 7.84 4.46 -13.35
C SER A 313 8.44 5.35 -14.44
N ILE A 314 9.19 6.37 -14.05
CA ILE A 314 9.84 7.35 -14.95
C ILE A 314 11.34 7.52 -14.68
N GLY A 315 11.86 6.89 -13.62
CA GLY A 315 13.26 7.00 -13.24
C GLY A 315 14.21 6.40 -14.29
N ILE A 316 15.42 6.92 -14.33
CA ILE A 316 16.44 6.58 -15.34
C ILE A 316 16.98 5.15 -15.21
N GLN A 317 16.87 4.53 -14.00
CA GLN A 317 17.44 3.20 -13.72
C GLN A 317 16.55 2.34 -12.81
N PRO A 318 15.36 1.92 -13.25
CA PRO A 318 14.41 1.20 -12.43
C PRO A 318 14.96 -0.10 -11.81
N LEU A 319 15.82 -0.82 -12.52
CA LEU A 319 16.43 -2.05 -12.03
C LEU A 319 17.42 -1.82 -10.89
N LYS A 320 18.16 -0.70 -10.92
CA LYS A 320 19.08 -0.32 -9.86
C LYS A 320 18.34 0.16 -8.63
N VAL A 321 17.26 0.92 -8.81
CA VAL A 321 16.37 1.37 -7.73
C VAL A 321 15.83 0.16 -6.95
N VAL A 322 15.29 -0.84 -7.63
CA VAL A 322 14.80 -2.09 -7.00
C VAL A 322 15.93 -2.81 -6.26
N ASP A 323 17.13 -2.88 -6.86
CA ASP A 323 18.28 -3.54 -6.21
C ASP A 323 18.76 -2.79 -4.97
N THR A 324 18.81 -1.45 -5.02
CA THR A 324 19.15 -0.60 -3.86
C THR A 324 18.15 -0.83 -2.72
N MET A 325 16.85 -0.74 -2.99
CA MET A 325 15.83 -0.99 -1.97
C MET A 325 15.94 -2.41 -1.40
N ARG A 326 16.13 -3.42 -2.26
CA ARG A 326 16.29 -4.81 -1.85
C ARG A 326 17.49 -5.02 -0.92
N LYS A 327 18.64 -4.41 -1.21
CA LYS A 327 19.85 -4.50 -0.38
C LYS A 327 19.63 -3.82 0.96
N THR A 328 19.11 -2.60 0.96
CA THR A 328 18.82 -1.84 2.18
C THR A 328 17.85 -2.59 3.11
N ILE A 329 16.74 -3.12 2.56
CA ILE A 329 15.80 -3.94 3.33
C ILE A 329 16.50 -5.16 3.93
N LYS A 330 17.30 -5.89 3.14
CA LYS A 330 17.99 -7.10 3.59
C LYS A 330 18.95 -6.82 4.75
N ASP A 331 19.68 -5.72 4.69
CA ASP A 331 20.65 -5.38 5.72
C ASP A 331 19.95 -4.85 6.99
N ALA A 332 18.87 -4.06 6.84
CA ALA A 332 18.02 -3.68 7.95
C ALA A 332 17.39 -4.90 8.65
N GLU A 333 16.87 -5.87 7.90
CA GLU A 333 16.27 -7.09 8.47
C GLU A 333 17.26 -7.96 9.22
N LYS A 334 18.54 -8.01 8.83
CA LYS A 334 19.58 -8.74 9.58
C LYS A 334 19.78 -8.15 10.98
N SER A 335 19.80 -6.83 11.10
CA SER A 335 19.96 -6.18 12.40
C SER A 335 18.71 -6.27 13.28
N MET A 336 17.55 -6.62 12.71
CA MET A 336 16.31 -6.84 13.48
C MET A 336 16.29 -8.20 14.22
N GLU A 337 17.14 -9.14 13.87
CA GLU A 337 17.20 -10.44 14.55
C GLU A 337 17.49 -10.30 16.04
N ASP A 338 18.16 -9.21 16.43
CA ASP A 338 18.51 -8.88 17.82
C ASP A 338 17.49 -7.95 18.51
N LEU A 339 16.48 -7.46 17.78
CA LEU A 339 15.46 -6.57 18.34
C LEU A 339 14.25 -7.38 18.86
N GLU A 340 14.01 -7.31 20.15
CA GLU A 340 12.75 -7.81 20.73
C GLU A 340 11.58 -6.89 20.30
N PHE A 341 10.69 -7.41 19.49
CA PHE A 341 9.44 -6.70 19.22
C PHE A 341 8.58 -6.68 20.50
N LYS A 342 8.26 -5.47 20.98
CA LYS A 342 7.36 -5.26 22.13
C LYS A 342 6.09 -6.09 21.94
N LYS A 343 5.73 -6.84 23.01
CA LYS A 343 4.49 -7.65 23.04
C LYS A 343 3.31 -6.81 22.58
N ILE A 344 2.73 -7.24 21.47
CA ILE A 344 1.55 -6.56 20.91
C ILE A 344 0.35 -6.97 21.77
N LYS A 345 -0.20 -6.04 22.59
CA LYS A 345 -1.50 -6.20 23.24
C LYS A 345 -2.57 -5.73 22.24
N GLY A 346 -3.34 -6.63 21.66
CA GLY A 346 -4.41 -6.29 20.72
C GLY A 346 -5.74 -6.90 21.13
N ARG A 347 -6.85 -6.26 20.72
CA ARG A 347 -8.18 -6.86 20.78
C ARG A 347 -8.23 -8.04 19.81
N VAL A 348 -8.46 -9.22 20.35
CA VAL A 348 -8.70 -10.44 19.57
C VAL A 348 -10.17 -10.44 19.16
N SER A 349 -10.49 -10.58 17.88
CA SER A 349 -11.87 -10.80 17.44
C SER A 349 -12.46 -12.01 18.16
N THR A 350 -13.64 -11.86 18.76
CA THR A 350 -14.29 -12.92 19.53
C THR A 350 -14.46 -14.21 18.73
N ASN A 351 -14.75 -14.10 17.43
CA ASN A 351 -15.01 -15.23 16.53
C ASN A 351 -13.74 -15.99 16.05
N ARG A 352 -12.53 -15.48 16.34
CA ARG A 352 -11.24 -16.05 15.86
C ARG A 352 -10.23 -16.23 16.99
N LYS A 353 -10.65 -16.22 18.24
CA LYS A 353 -9.77 -16.31 19.42
C LYS A 353 -8.87 -17.56 19.38
N VAL A 354 -9.40 -18.71 18.96
CA VAL A 354 -8.62 -19.95 18.86
C VAL A 354 -7.51 -19.81 17.83
N ALA A 355 -7.86 -19.42 16.59
CA ALA A 355 -6.89 -19.26 15.52
C ALA A 355 -5.81 -18.22 15.86
N ASP A 356 -6.18 -17.11 16.49
CA ASP A 356 -5.25 -16.08 16.92
C ASP A 356 -4.26 -16.59 17.99
N ASN A 357 -4.74 -17.41 18.95
CA ASN A 357 -3.87 -18.00 19.95
C ASN A 357 -2.93 -19.07 19.37
N ILE A 358 -3.42 -19.90 18.46
CA ILE A 358 -2.59 -20.88 17.75
C ILE A 358 -1.48 -20.16 16.97
N CYS A 359 -1.82 -19.14 16.17
CA CYS A 359 -0.84 -18.37 15.42
C CYS A 359 0.21 -17.67 16.32
N LYS A 360 -0.22 -17.10 17.45
CA LYS A 360 0.68 -16.48 18.43
C LYS A 360 1.65 -17.49 19.02
N ASN A 361 1.14 -18.66 19.48
CA ASN A 361 1.97 -19.70 20.05
C ASN A 361 2.88 -20.36 19.00
N ALA A 362 2.44 -20.46 17.75
CA ALA A 362 3.28 -20.92 16.63
C ALA A 362 4.51 -20.02 16.44
N VAL A 363 4.33 -18.70 16.47
CA VAL A 363 5.45 -17.76 16.39
C VAL A 363 6.36 -17.84 17.60
N LYS A 364 5.78 -17.94 18.80
CA LYS A 364 6.56 -18.12 20.04
C LYS A 364 7.42 -19.39 19.95
N ALA A 365 6.80 -20.54 19.65
CA ALA A 365 7.51 -21.81 19.49
C ALA A 365 8.59 -21.74 18.40
N ALA A 366 8.30 -21.10 17.26
CA ALA A 366 9.27 -20.93 16.17
C ALA A 366 10.50 -20.13 16.61
N ASN A 367 10.31 -19.06 17.38
CA ASN A 367 11.41 -18.23 17.87
C ASN A 367 12.21 -18.93 18.98
N ASP A 368 11.53 -19.53 19.97
CA ASP A 368 12.17 -20.21 21.11
C ASP A 368 13.01 -21.41 20.64
N LEU A 369 12.48 -22.19 19.66
CA LEU A 369 13.13 -23.38 19.13
C LEU A 369 14.04 -23.08 17.91
N LYS A 370 14.18 -21.82 17.51
CA LYS A 370 14.92 -21.40 16.30
C LYS A 370 14.49 -22.21 15.07
N ALA A 371 13.17 -22.44 14.92
CA ALA A 371 12.61 -23.20 13.81
C ALA A 371 12.98 -22.57 12.45
N LYS A 372 13.29 -23.41 11.47
CA LYS A 372 13.73 -22.97 10.13
C LYS A 372 12.60 -22.37 9.31
N ALA A 373 11.37 -22.85 9.51
CA ALA A 373 10.18 -22.41 8.78
C ALA A 373 8.93 -22.51 9.65
N ILE A 374 7.94 -21.66 9.35
CA ILE A 374 6.56 -21.84 9.80
C ILE A 374 5.74 -22.22 8.57
N ILE A 375 5.09 -23.37 8.61
CA ILE A 375 4.20 -23.87 7.57
C ILE A 375 2.77 -23.50 7.99
N SER A 376 2.05 -22.79 7.13
CA SER A 376 0.68 -22.40 7.40
C SER A 376 -0.24 -22.91 6.30
N ALA A 377 -1.00 -23.98 6.58
CA ALA A 377 -2.07 -24.42 5.70
C ALA A 377 -3.26 -23.46 5.83
N THR A 378 -3.66 -22.81 4.75
CA THR A 378 -4.67 -21.75 4.78
C THR A 378 -5.50 -21.72 3.51
N TYR A 379 -6.82 -21.53 3.64
CA TYR A 379 -7.71 -21.34 2.50
C TYR A 379 -7.90 -19.86 2.14
N SER A 380 -7.98 -18.99 3.13
CA SER A 380 -8.26 -17.55 2.96
C SER A 380 -7.03 -16.64 3.12
N GLY A 381 -5.86 -17.19 3.46
CA GLY A 381 -4.66 -16.43 3.79
C GLY A 381 -4.64 -15.86 5.22
N TYR A 382 -5.73 -16.03 6.00
CA TYR A 382 -5.84 -15.40 7.32
C TYR A 382 -4.76 -15.83 8.30
N SER A 383 -4.52 -17.15 8.46
CA SER A 383 -3.51 -17.64 9.38
C SER A 383 -2.11 -17.21 9.00
N ALA A 384 -1.78 -17.21 7.70
CA ALA A 384 -0.51 -16.70 7.21
C ALA A 384 -0.31 -15.20 7.53
N LEU A 385 -1.34 -14.37 7.30
CA LEU A 385 -1.32 -12.95 7.67
C LEU A 385 -1.23 -12.74 9.17
N LYS A 386 -1.95 -13.55 9.96
CA LYS A 386 -1.91 -13.47 11.42
C LYS A 386 -0.53 -13.83 11.97
N VAL A 387 0.07 -14.91 11.50
CA VAL A 387 1.46 -15.30 11.85
C VAL A 387 2.42 -14.18 11.43
N SER A 388 2.27 -13.64 10.22
CA SER A 388 3.08 -12.53 9.71
C SER A 388 3.02 -11.29 10.62
N SER A 389 1.86 -10.97 11.19
CA SER A 389 1.69 -9.79 12.05
C SER A 389 2.52 -9.84 13.35
N TYR A 390 2.92 -11.02 13.78
CA TYR A 390 3.82 -11.22 14.94
C TYR A 390 5.31 -11.18 14.58
N ARG A 391 5.67 -10.99 13.29
CA ARG A 391 7.04 -10.84 12.79
C ARG A 391 8.00 -11.95 13.26
N PRO A 392 7.73 -13.24 12.94
CA PRO A 392 8.61 -14.34 13.32
C PRO A 392 10.01 -14.22 12.66
N ARG A 393 11.03 -14.77 13.33
CA ARG A 393 12.37 -14.89 12.73
C ARG A 393 12.37 -15.82 11.51
N ALA A 394 11.57 -16.88 11.52
CA ALA A 394 11.40 -17.82 10.41
C ALA A 394 10.54 -17.23 9.27
N PHE A 395 10.76 -17.69 8.04
CA PHE A 395 9.84 -17.44 6.94
C PHE A 395 8.55 -18.25 7.12
N ILE A 396 7.46 -17.71 6.57
CA ILE A 396 6.12 -18.32 6.61
C ILE A 396 5.81 -18.85 5.22
N TYR A 397 5.67 -20.18 5.13
CA TYR A 397 5.27 -20.85 3.89
C TYR A 397 3.78 -21.17 3.97
N ALA A 398 3.00 -20.42 3.20
CA ALA A 398 1.55 -20.54 3.17
C ALA A 398 1.12 -21.49 2.06
N PHE A 399 0.64 -22.67 2.44
CA PHE A 399 0.13 -23.69 1.53
C PHE A 399 -1.37 -23.53 1.34
N THR A 400 -1.82 -23.50 0.09
CA THR A 400 -3.24 -23.30 -0.24
C THR A 400 -3.60 -23.90 -1.59
N ASN A 401 -4.81 -24.45 -1.71
CA ASN A 401 -5.43 -24.85 -2.98
C ASN A 401 -6.26 -23.72 -3.63
N ASN A 402 -6.26 -22.55 -3.01
CA ASN A 402 -6.98 -21.39 -3.54
C ASN A 402 -6.04 -20.48 -4.35
N HIS A 403 -6.07 -20.62 -5.67
CA HIS A 403 -5.26 -19.81 -6.59
C HIS A 403 -5.47 -18.31 -6.40
N SER A 404 -6.70 -17.87 -6.05
CA SER A 404 -7.03 -16.44 -5.97
C SER A 404 -6.28 -15.69 -4.87
N ILE A 405 -5.78 -16.39 -3.84
CA ILE A 405 -5.07 -15.75 -2.72
C ILE A 405 -3.55 -15.80 -2.83
N LEU A 406 -2.99 -16.61 -3.74
CA LEU A 406 -1.54 -16.76 -3.87
C LEU A 406 -0.87 -15.41 -4.16
N ASN A 407 -1.34 -14.70 -5.17
CA ASN A 407 -0.83 -13.38 -5.51
C ASN A 407 -1.20 -12.35 -4.42
N THR A 408 -2.41 -12.44 -3.84
CA THR A 408 -2.84 -11.54 -2.75
C THR A 408 -1.87 -11.57 -1.57
N MET A 409 -1.33 -12.75 -1.23
CA MET A 409 -0.37 -12.90 -0.13
C MET A 409 1.01 -12.28 -0.41
N SER A 410 1.31 -11.86 -1.64
CA SER A 410 2.60 -11.27 -2.01
C SER A 410 2.93 -9.97 -1.28
N ILE A 411 1.93 -9.31 -0.69
CA ILE A 411 2.13 -8.11 0.12
C ILE A 411 2.40 -8.43 1.60
N PHE A 412 2.17 -9.67 2.07
CA PHE A 412 2.30 -10.02 3.47
C PHE A 412 3.76 -10.24 3.85
N TRP A 413 4.19 -9.59 4.91
CA TRP A 413 5.55 -9.67 5.41
C TRP A 413 5.99 -11.11 5.71
N GLY A 414 7.13 -11.53 5.18
CA GLY A 414 7.72 -12.84 5.42
C GLY A 414 6.95 -14.04 4.84
N VAL A 415 5.81 -13.83 4.16
CA VAL A 415 4.99 -14.90 3.60
C VAL A 415 5.45 -15.28 2.20
N VAL A 416 5.50 -16.58 1.94
CA VAL A 416 5.70 -17.21 0.63
C VAL A 416 4.51 -18.09 0.35
N GLY A 417 3.70 -17.75 -0.65
CA GLY A 417 2.57 -18.58 -1.09
C GLY A 417 3.06 -19.78 -1.90
N ILE A 418 2.50 -20.94 -1.64
CA ILE A 418 2.76 -22.18 -2.40
C ILE A 418 1.42 -22.82 -2.73
N TYR A 419 1.19 -23.10 -4.01
CA TYR A 419 0.01 -23.85 -4.42
C TYR A 419 0.16 -25.31 -3.97
N TYR A 420 -0.90 -25.82 -3.35
CA TYR A 420 -0.93 -27.18 -2.86
C TYR A 420 -2.37 -27.68 -2.80
N ASP A 421 -2.65 -28.72 -3.58
CA ASP A 421 -3.99 -29.32 -3.72
C ASP A 421 -3.94 -30.83 -3.52
N ARG A 422 -3.33 -31.26 -2.40
CA ARG A 422 -3.22 -32.65 -1.99
C ARG A 422 -3.61 -32.77 -0.52
N GLY A 423 -3.68 -33.98 -0.07
CA GLY A 423 -3.86 -34.27 1.34
C GLY A 423 -5.31 -34.53 1.71
N SER A 424 -5.54 -35.76 2.12
CA SER A 424 -6.82 -36.22 2.67
C SER A 424 -6.85 -36.13 4.20
N THR A 425 -5.70 -36.22 4.85
CA THR A 425 -5.56 -36.18 6.32
C THR A 425 -4.58 -35.09 6.75
N THR A 426 -4.68 -34.68 8.02
CA THR A 426 -3.79 -33.64 8.58
C THR A 426 -2.32 -34.15 8.66
N ASP A 427 -2.09 -35.42 8.94
CA ASP A 427 -0.73 -35.98 9.00
C ASP A 427 -0.09 -36.04 7.61
N GLN A 428 -0.83 -36.44 6.58
CA GLN A 428 -0.35 -36.37 5.19
C GLN A 428 -0.04 -34.94 4.77
N LEU A 429 -0.91 -34.00 5.11
CA LEU A 429 -0.68 -32.57 4.82
C LEU A 429 0.65 -32.08 5.44
N VAL A 430 0.91 -32.39 6.71
CA VAL A 430 2.15 -32.01 7.40
C VAL A 430 3.35 -32.65 6.71
N GLN A 431 3.31 -33.96 6.44
CA GLN A 431 4.42 -34.65 5.81
C GLN A 431 4.72 -34.12 4.41
N GLU A 432 3.72 -34.05 3.54
CA GLU A 432 3.89 -33.61 2.15
C GLU A 432 4.35 -32.14 2.04
N THR A 433 3.86 -31.24 2.93
CA THR A 433 4.33 -29.86 2.94
C THR A 433 5.80 -29.73 3.36
N ILE A 434 6.26 -30.57 4.28
CA ILE A 434 7.68 -30.68 4.65
C ILE A 434 8.51 -31.18 3.46
N GLU A 435 8.06 -32.23 2.78
CA GLU A 435 8.72 -32.77 1.59
C GLU A 435 8.87 -31.72 0.48
N VAL A 436 7.81 -30.89 0.24
CA VAL A 436 7.89 -29.76 -0.69
C VAL A 436 8.99 -28.77 -0.30
N LEU A 437 9.11 -28.45 0.99
CA LEU A 437 10.15 -27.54 1.47
C LEU A 437 11.56 -28.15 1.36
N GLN A 438 11.70 -29.47 1.60
CA GLN A 438 12.96 -30.20 1.42
C GLN A 438 13.37 -30.23 -0.05
N LYS A 439 12.47 -30.59 -0.97
CA LYS A 439 12.71 -30.61 -2.40
C LYS A 439 13.20 -29.24 -2.91
N ASN A 440 12.67 -28.16 -2.35
CA ASN A 440 13.08 -26.78 -2.65
C ASN A 440 14.32 -26.33 -1.87
N LYS A 441 15.00 -27.20 -1.12
CA LYS A 441 16.19 -26.92 -0.32
C LYS A 441 16.01 -25.81 0.72
N ILE A 442 14.78 -25.63 1.21
CA ILE A 442 14.41 -24.62 2.22
C ILE A 442 14.71 -25.17 3.61
N VAL A 443 14.42 -26.44 3.82
CA VAL A 443 14.70 -27.19 5.06
C VAL A 443 15.50 -28.45 4.74
N LYS A 444 16.25 -28.93 5.72
CA LYS A 444 17.07 -30.15 5.61
C LYS A 444 16.80 -31.06 6.81
N ARG A 445 17.22 -32.33 6.72
CA ARG A 445 17.10 -33.31 7.82
C ARG A 445 17.70 -32.75 9.10
N GLY A 446 16.94 -32.86 10.18
CA GLY A 446 17.27 -32.34 11.51
C GLY A 446 16.74 -30.92 11.80
N ASP A 447 16.32 -30.15 10.80
CA ASP A 447 15.69 -28.85 11.04
C ASP A 447 14.34 -29.00 11.76
N LEU A 448 13.97 -28.00 12.57
CA LEU A 448 12.64 -27.90 13.16
C LEU A 448 11.73 -27.00 12.33
N VAL A 449 10.49 -27.41 12.17
CA VAL A 449 9.44 -26.62 11.52
C VAL A 449 8.18 -26.58 12.39
N ILE A 450 7.45 -25.49 12.33
CA ILE A 450 6.19 -25.29 13.03
C ILE A 450 5.06 -25.35 12.01
N ASN A 451 4.11 -26.25 12.22
CA ASN A 451 2.94 -26.40 11.35
C ASN A 451 1.70 -25.81 12.02
N THR A 452 0.92 -25.04 11.26
CA THR A 452 -0.40 -24.52 11.67
C THR A 452 -1.44 -24.92 10.63
N ALA A 453 -2.53 -25.54 11.07
CA ALA A 453 -3.58 -26.07 10.19
C ALA A 453 -4.96 -26.04 10.86
N SER A 454 -5.99 -26.34 10.11
CA SER A 454 -7.31 -26.73 10.61
C SER A 454 -7.35 -28.27 10.77
N MET A 455 -7.89 -28.76 11.86
CA MET A 455 -8.10 -30.18 12.09
C MET A 455 -9.56 -30.39 12.46
N PRO A 456 -10.30 -31.24 11.73
CA PRO A 456 -9.91 -32.03 10.54
C PRO A 456 -9.55 -31.19 9.31
N ALA A 457 -8.65 -31.71 8.47
CA ALA A 457 -8.13 -30.95 7.29
C ALA A 457 -9.19 -30.54 6.27
N LYS A 458 -10.30 -31.28 6.17
CA LYS A 458 -11.41 -31.02 5.23
C LYS A 458 -12.43 -30.00 5.73
N GLU A 459 -12.45 -29.71 7.01
CA GLU A 459 -13.36 -28.70 7.54
C GLU A 459 -12.84 -27.29 7.23
N LYS A 460 -13.69 -26.48 6.58
CA LYS A 460 -13.45 -25.05 6.37
C LYS A 460 -13.60 -24.30 7.70
N GLY A 461 -12.82 -24.72 8.73
CA GLY A 461 -12.78 -24.12 10.04
C GLY A 461 -11.59 -23.18 10.20
N GLY A 462 -11.55 -22.44 11.30
CA GLY A 462 -10.39 -21.64 11.68
C GLY A 462 -9.20 -22.53 12.07
N THR A 463 -7.97 -22.02 11.92
CA THR A 463 -6.75 -22.69 12.40
C THR A 463 -6.88 -23.04 13.89
N ASN A 464 -6.80 -24.34 14.23
CA ASN A 464 -7.01 -24.86 15.57
C ASN A 464 -5.88 -25.79 16.05
N THR A 465 -4.89 -26.05 15.18
CA THR A 465 -3.80 -26.99 15.46
C THR A 465 -2.44 -26.36 15.26
N LEU A 466 -1.53 -26.68 16.17
CA LEU A 466 -0.10 -26.40 16.09
C LEU A 466 0.65 -27.71 16.28
N LYS A 467 1.55 -28.08 15.34
CA LYS A 467 2.41 -29.27 15.44
C LYS A 467 3.87 -28.82 15.20
N ILE A 468 4.75 -29.26 16.11
CA ILE A 468 6.20 -29.10 15.94
C ILE A 468 6.70 -30.39 15.29
N SER A 469 7.43 -30.25 14.18
CA SER A 469 7.97 -31.40 13.46
C SER A 469 9.48 -31.25 13.28
N ARG A 470 10.20 -32.36 13.38
CA ARG A 470 11.59 -32.49 12.97
C ARG A 470 11.61 -33.03 11.53
N VAL A 471 12.33 -32.39 10.66
CA VAL A 471 12.51 -32.77 9.24
C VAL A 471 13.42 -33.97 9.09
#